data_867ef8788c86898afda54cd61c4c945c
#
_entry.id   867ef8788c86898afda54cd61c4c945c
#
_cell.length_a   1.000
_cell.length_b   1.000
_cell.length_c   1.000
_cell.angle_alpha   90.00
_cell.angle_beta   90.00
_cell.angle_gamma   90.00
#
_symmetry.space_group_name_H-M   'P 1'
#
loop_
_entity.id
_entity.type
_entity.pdbx_description
1 polymer ?
#
loop_
_entity_poly.entity_id
_entity_poly.type
_entity_poly.pdbx_seq_one_letter_code
_entity_poly.pdbx_strand_id
1 'polypeptide(L)'
;MTMSNLPPLVTVFGGSGFVGRHVVRALAKRGYRIRVAVRRPDLAGFLQPLGNVGQISFVQANLRYRNSVDSAAQGSDFVINCVGI
;
A
#
# COMPACT_ATOMS: atom_id res chain seq x y z
N MET A 1 23.91 10.08 5.25
CA MET A 1 23.24 9.27 5.58
C MET A 1 22.44 8.67 4.65
N THR A 2 22.21 7.72 4.82
CA THR A 2 21.59 7.05 3.79
C THR A 2 20.19 6.74 4.10
N MET A 3 19.43 6.58 3.09
CA MET A 3 18.06 6.16 3.20
C MET A 3 17.94 4.69 3.56
N SER A 4 19.07 4.01 3.64
CA SER A 4 19.08 2.57 3.83
C SER A 4 18.54 2.13 5.19
N ASN A 5 18.41 3.05 6.15
CA ASN A 5 17.88 2.71 7.47
C ASN A 5 16.35 2.65 7.50
N LEU A 6 15.69 3.09 6.44
CA LEU A 6 14.24 3.01 6.38
C LEU A 6 13.81 1.64 5.92
N PRO A 7 12.73 1.08 6.49
CA PRO A 7 12.17 -0.16 5.95
C PRO A 7 11.74 0.03 4.50
N PRO A 8 11.77 -1.03 3.71
CA PRO A 8 11.28 -0.95 2.34
C PRO A 8 9.84 -0.47 2.28
N LEU A 9 9.53 0.25 1.21
CA LEU A 9 8.19 0.72 0.94
C LEU A 9 7.53 -0.21 -0.08
N VAL A 10 6.38 -0.74 0.29
CA VAL A 10 5.59 -1.62 -0.58
C VAL A 10 4.30 -0.92 -0.93
N THR A 11 4.02 -0.78 -2.22
CA THR A 11 2.73 -0.29 -2.68
C THR A 11 1.85 -1.48 -3.02
N VAL A 12 0.65 -1.51 -2.40
CA VAL A 12 -0.30 -2.60 -2.58
C VAL A 12 -1.53 -2.05 -3.27
N PHE A 13 -1.78 -2.51 -4.49
CA PHE A 13 -2.99 -2.14 -5.23
C PHE A 13 -4.11 -3.08 -4.83
N GLY A 14 -5.26 -2.51 -4.48
CA GLY A 14 -6.39 -3.30 -4.07
C GLY A 14 -6.30 -3.81 -2.64
N GLY A 15 -5.53 -3.13 -1.78
CA GLY A 15 -5.31 -3.56 -0.40
C GLY A 15 -6.56 -3.58 0.46
N SER A 16 -7.66 -2.94 0.02
CA SER A 16 -8.90 -2.91 0.77
C SER A 16 -9.77 -4.16 0.56
N GLY A 17 -9.46 -4.99 -0.45
CA GLY A 17 -10.19 -6.24 -0.66
C GLY A 17 -9.79 -7.31 0.33
N PHE A 18 -10.45 -8.47 0.22
CA PHE A 18 -10.21 -9.57 1.17
C PHE A 18 -8.75 -10.04 1.15
N VAL A 19 -8.24 -10.36 -0.02
CA VAL A 19 -6.85 -10.83 -0.15
C VAL A 19 -5.88 -9.69 0.19
N GLY A 20 -6.15 -8.49 -0.31
CA GLY A 20 -5.28 -7.35 -0.05
C GLY A 20 -5.15 -7.03 1.42
N ARG A 21 -6.23 -7.17 2.18
CA ARG A 21 -6.21 -6.94 3.62
C ARG A 21 -5.23 -7.89 4.32
N HIS A 22 -5.26 -9.16 3.94
CA HIS A 22 -4.34 -10.15 4.51
C HIS A 22 -2.89 -9.85 4.12
N VAL A 23 -2.66 -9.41 2.89
CA VAL A 23 -1.32 -9.04 2.44
C VAL A 23 -0.81 -7.84 3.24
N VAL A 24 -1.62 -6.80 3.39
CA VAL A 24 -1.25 -5.62 4.16
C VAL A 24 -0.90 -6.00 5.59
N ARG A 25 -1.71 -6.84 6.21
CA ARG A 25 -1.47 -7.28 7.58
C ARG A 25 -0.15 -8.03 7.69
N ALA A 26 0.11 -8.95 6.77
CA ALA A 26 1.33 -9.73 6.80
C ALA A 26 2.58 -8.86 6.63
N LEU A 27 2.50 -7.89 5.71
CA LEU A 27 3.61 -6.97 5.48
C LEU A 27 3.84 -6.06 6.68
N ALA A 28 2.76 -5.58 7.30
CA ALA A 28 2.86 -4.72 8.47
C ALA A 28 3.55 -5.44 9.62
N LYS A 29 3.24 -6.71 9.82
CA LYS A 29 3.88 -7.50 10.87
C LYS A 29 5.38 -7.68 10.64
N ARG A 30 5.82 -7.62 9.39
CA ARG A 30 7.22 -7.75 9.05
C ARG A 30 7.96 -6.42 9.06
N GLY A 31 7.27 -5.34 9.39
CA GLY A 31 7.91 -4.04 9.52
C GLY A 31 8.03 -3.25 8.23
N TYR A 32 7.40 -3.67 7.14
CA TYR A 32 7.43 -2.90 5.90
C TYR A 32 6.60 -1.63 6.03
N ARG A 33 7.03 -0.58 5.36
CA ARG A 33 6.18 0.59 5.13
C ARG A 33 5.25 0.25 3.98
N ILE A 34 3.96 0.62 4.11
CA ILE A 34 2.94 0.18 3.16
C ILE A 34 2.19 1.40 2.64
N ARG A 35 2.08 1.48 1.33
CA ARG A 35 1.23 2.45 0.66
C ARG A 35 0.10 1.69 -0.01
N VAL A 36 -1.12 1.91 0.47
CA VAL A 36 -2.29 1.24 -0.08
C VAL A 36 -2.88 2.12 -1.18
N ALA A 37 -2.87 1.63 -2.40
CA ALA A 37 -3.37 2.36 -3.57
C ALA A 37 -4.76 1.84 -3.90
N VAL A 38 -5.77 2.69 -3.73
CA VAL A 38 -7.18 2.33 -3.90
C VAL A 38 -7.94 3.45 -4.59
N ARG A 39 -9.09 3.13 -5.16
CA ARG A 39 -9.92 4.15 -5.82
C ARG A 39 -10.51 5.13 -4.82
N ARG A 40 -10.88 4.66 -3.64
CA ARG A 40 -11.54 5.45 -2.61
C ARG A 40 -10.78 5.32 -1.29
N PRO A 41 -9.71 6.09 -1.12
CA PRO A 41 -8.94 5.99 0.13
C PRO A 41 -9.75 6.26 1.39
N ASP A 42 -10.78 7.10 1.27
CA ASP A 42 -11.65 7.42 2.39
C ASP A 42 -12.40 6.20 2.94
N LEU A 43 -12.55 5.16 2.12
CA LEU A 43 -13.24 3.94 2.53
C LEU A 43 -12.29 2.85 3.03
N ALA A 44 -11.00 3.10 3.02
CA ALA A 44 -10.01 2.09 3.39
C ALA A 44 -9.40 2.31 4.78
N GLY A 45 -9.94 3.26 5.55
CA GLY A 45 -9.38 3.61 6.85
C GLY A 45 -9.32 2.45 7.84
N PHE A 46 -10.12 1.41 7.64
CA PHE A 46 -10.11 0.26 8.53
C PHE A 46 -8.77 -0.52 8.50
N LEU A 47 -7.94 -0.26 7.51
CA LEU A 47 -6.62 -0.89 7.42
C LEU A 47 -5.59 -0.26 8.37
N GLN A 48 -5.85 0.96 8.82
CA GLN A 48 -4.90 1.69 9.65
C GLN A 48 -4.47 0.92 10.90
N PRO A 49 -5.40 0.27 11.63
CA PRO A 49 -5.02 -0.47 12.84
C PRO A 49 -4.19 -1.71 12.58
N LEU A 50 -4.00 -2.12 11.32
CA LEU A 50 -3.20 -3.30 11.01
C LEU A 50 -1.70 -3.05 11.16
N GLY A 51 -1.29 -1.79 11.30
CA GLY A 51 0.12 -1.44 11.45
C GLY A 51 0.34 -0.42 12.54
N ASN A 52 1.60 -0.06 12.74
CA ASN A 52 1.96 1.00 13.67
C ASN A 52 1.64 2.36 13.09
N VAL A 53 1.64 3.37 13.94
CA VAL A 53 1.39 4.75 13.52
C VAL A 53 2.41 5.11 12.43
N GLY A 54 1.92 5.61 11.30
CA GLY A 54 2.78 6.04 10.20
C GLY A 54 3.26 4.92 9.29
N GLN A 55 2.95 3.67 9.62
CA GLN A 55 3.40 2.53 8.81
C GLN A 55 2.55 2.35 7.55
N ILE A 56 1.26 2.65 7.63
CA ILE A 56 0.34 2.47 6.51
C ILE A 56 -0.17 3.83 6.07
N SER A 57 -0.04 4.11 4.77
CA SER A 57 -0.58 5.30 4.16
C SER A 57 -1.46 4.91 2.99
N PHE A 58 -2.31 5.83 2.56
CA PHE A 58 -3.27 5.58 1.49
C PHE A 58 -3.08 6.60 0.39
N VAL A 59 -3.15 6.13 -0.85
CA VAL A 59 -3.15 7.01 -2.02
C VAL A 59 -4.27 6.60 -2.95
N GLN A 60 -4.78 7.57 -3.71
CA GLN A 60 -5.80 7.29 -4.70
C GLN A 60 -5.14 6.78 -5.97
N ALA A 61 -5.66 5.68 -6.51
CA ALA A 61 -5.21 5.17 -7.78
C ALA A 61 -6.38 4.58 -8.53
N ASN A 62 -6.45 4.88 -9.83
CA ASN A 62 -7.42 4.31 -10.73
C ASN A 62 -6.67 3.49 -11.76
N LEU A 63 -6.85 2.17 -11.73
CA LEU A 63 -6.10 1.26 -12.59
C LEU A 63 -6.42 1.43 -14.07
N ARG A 64 -7.48 2.17 -14.41
CA ARG A 64 -7.79 2.50 -15.80
C ARG A 64 -6.79 3.48 -16.39
N TYR A 65 -6.10 4.24 -15.56
CA TYR A 65 -5.21 5.30 -16.03
C TYR A 65 -3.78 4.99 -15.59
N ARG A 66 -2.92 4.78 -16.58
CA ARG A 66 -1.54 4.42 -16.31
C ARG A 66 -0.82 5.46 -15.47
N ASN A 67 -1.07 6.73 -15.72
CA ASN A 67 -0.40 7.78 -14.95
C ASN A 67 -0.76 7.70 -13.47
N SER A 68 -1.99 7.32 -13.15
CA SER A 68 -2.43 7.16 -11.78
C SER A 68 -1.69 6.00 -11.11
N VAL A 69 -1.51 4.89 -11.83
CA VAL A 69 -0.79 3.72 -11.33
C VAL A 69 0.67 4.07 -11.08
N ASP A 70 1.30 4.72 -12.05
CA ASP A 70 2.71 5.10 -11.93
C ASP A 70 2.94 6.04 -10.76
N SER A 71 2.06 7.02 -10.60
CA SER A 71 2.16 7.98 -9.49
C SER A 71 2.01 7.27 -8.14
N ALA A 72 1.07 6.34 -8.05
CA ALA A 72 0.82 5.62 -6.80
C ALA A 72 2.01 4.73 -6.42
N ALA A 73 2.70 4.18 -7.41
CA ALA A 73 3.83 3.29 -7.18
C ALA A 73 5.17 4.00 -7.05
N GLN A 74 5.19 5.32 -7.28
CA GLN A 74 6.44 6.07 -7.31
C GLN A 74 7.16 5.98 -5.98
N GLY A 75 8.45 5.69 -6.02
CA GLY A 75 9.28 5.60 -4.83
C GLY A 75 9.17 4.28 -4.08
N SER A 76 8.36 3.34 -4.54
CA SER A 76 8.21 2.05 -3.89
C SER A 76 9.37 1.13 -4.22
N ASP A 77 9.77 0.33 -3.23
CA ASP A 77 10.75 -0.72 -3.45
C ASP A 77 10.11 -1.96 -4.06
N PHE A 78 8.85 -2.22 -3.70
CA PHE A 78 8.10 -3.36 -4.22
C PHE A 78 6.67 -2.93 -4.50
N VAL A 79 6.03 -3.60 -5.46
CA VAL A 79 4.64 -3.36 -5.81
C VAL A 79 3.91 -4.70 -5.85
N ILE A 80 2.78 -4.78 -5.16
CA ILE A 80 1.94 -5.98 -5.14
C ILE A 80 0.56 -5.59 -5.67
N ASN A 81 0.05 -6.37 -6.61
CA ASN A 81 -1.26 -6.13 -7.19
C ASN A 81 -2.23 -7.21 -6.71
N CYS A 82 -3.21 -6.80 -5.92
CA CYS A 82 -4.25 -7.69 -5.39
C CYS A 82 -5.60 -7.44 -6.06
N VAL A 83 -5.64 -6.60 -7.10
CA VAL A 83 -6.88 -6.30 -7.79
C VAL A 83 -7.26 -7.47 -8.67
N GLY A 84 -8.51 -7.90 -8.59
CA GLY A 84 -9.01 -8.97 -9.43
C GLY A 84 -8.76 -10.38 -8.92
N ILE A 85 -8.26 -10.49 -7.71
CA ILE A 85 -8.02 -11.78 -7.08
C ILE A 85 -9.24 -12.21 -6.29
#